data_a1ad6e4caa66045a23ed5c2e61d32d7e
#
_entry.id   a1ad6e4caa66045a23ed5c2e61d32d7e
#
_cell.length_a   1.000
_cell.length_b   1.000
_cell.length_c   1.000
_cell.angle_alpha   90.00
_cell.angle_beta   90.00
_cell.angle_gamma   90.00
#
_symmetry.space_group_name_H-M   'P 1'
#
loop_
_entity.id
_entity.type
_entity.pdbx_description
1 polymer ?
#
loop_
_entity_poly.entity_id
_entity_poly.type
_entity_poly.pdbx_seq_one_letter_code
_entity_poly.pdbx_strand_id
1 'polypeptide(L)'
;GWIADKFGGSLVTQVITVVMVFASVSAGYVMMLAYNATDPNQYFWLFMLLFIVLFTASGIGNGSTFRSIGFIFDAQIKGPVLGWTAAIAGYGSFIAPVMIGDQIKAGTPEIAMYGFAAFYVICLVINWWFYLRKNASIKNP
;
A
#
# COMPACT_ATOMS: atom_id res chain seq x y z
N GLY A 1 -11.86 4.52 -9.55
CA GLY A 1 -11.80 3.77 -10.78
C GLY A 1 -12.93 2.76 -10.87
N TRP A 2 -13.21 2.20 -12.02
CA TRP A 2 -14.38 1.34 -12.31
C TRP A 2 -14.65 0.23 -11.27
N ILE A 3 -13.61 -0.43 -10.78
CA ILE A 3 -13.75 -1.48 -9.74
C ILE A 3 -14.30 -0.87 -8.44
N ALA A 4 -13.73 0.24 -8.00
CA ALA A 4 -14.17 0.91 -6.79
C ALA A 4 -15.59 1.49 -6.94
N ASP A 5 -15.98 1.92 -8.14
CA ASP A 5 -17.34 2.42 -8.41
C ASP A 5 -18.39 1.32 -8.29
N LYS A 6 -18.03 0.07 -8.63
CA LYS A 6 -18.91 -1.09 -8.57
C LYS A 6 -19.01 -1.71 -7.17
N PHE A 7 -17.90 -1.81 -6.45
CA PHE A 7 -17.83 -2.56 -5.19
C PHE A 7 -17.71 -1.66 -3.94
N GLY A 8 -17.52 -0.34 -4.12
CA GLY A 8 -17.23 0.61 -3.06
C GLY A 8 -15.72 0.78 -2.84
N GLY A 9 -15.33 2.01 -2.49
CA GLY A 9 -13.89 2.35 -2.35
C GLY A 9 -13.22 1.61 -1.22
N SER A 10 -13.86 1.57 -0.04
CA SER A 10 -13.23 0.98 1.14
C SER A 10 -13.09 -0.54 1.06
N LEU A 11 -14.04 -1.25 0.40
CA LEU A 11 -13.90 -2.68 0.18
C LEU A 11 -12.72 -2.98 -0.77
N VAL A 12 -12.61 -2.22 -1.86
CA VAL A 12 -11.49 -2.36 -2.79
C VAL A 12 -10.17 -2.04 -2.11
N THR A 13 -10.11 -0.95 -1.33
CA THR A 13 -8.94 -0.61 -0.52
C THR A 13 -8.56 -1.76 0.43
N GLN A 14 -9.54 -2.38 1.10
CA GLN A 14 -9.31 -3.50 2.02
C GLN A 14 -8.65 -4.69 1.31
N VAL A 15 -9.25 -5.14 0.22
CA VAL A 15 -8.75 -6.30 -0.54
C VAL A 15 -7.35 -6.03 -1.09
N ILE A 16 -7.14 -4.87 -1.69
CA ILE A 16 -5.85 -4.51 -2.27
C ILE A 16 -4.78 -4.36 -1.20
N THR A 17 -5.11 -3.79 -0.04
CA THR A 17 -4.14 -3.66 1.05
C THR A 17 -3.75 -5.03 1.62
N VAL A 18 -4.67 -6.02 1.65
CA VAL A 18 -4.31 -7.41 1.98
C VAL A 18 -3.28 -7.95 0.98
N VAL A 19 -3.50 -7.75 -0.32
CA VAL A 19 -2.52 -8.15 -1.36
C VAL A 19 -1.17 -7.48 -1.12
N MET A 20 -1.17 -6.18 -0.76
CA MET A 20 0.07 -5.44 -0.47
C MET A 20 0.81 -5.97 0.76
N VAL A 21 0.11 -6.41 1.81
CA VAL A 21 0.73 -7.05 2.98
C VAL A 21 1.47 -8.31 2.54
N PHE A 22 0.80 -9.22 1.84
CA PHE A 22 1.42 -10.48 1.40
C PHE A 22 2.57 -10.23 0.41
N ALA A 23 2.39 -9.33 -0.55
CA ALA A 23 3.43 -9.00 -1.51
C ALA A 23 4.66 -8.35 -0.85
N SER A 24 4.46 -7.47 0.17
CA SER A 24 5.57 -6.87 0.92
C SER A 24 6.33 -7.90 1.74
N VAL A 25 5.63 -8.79 2.45
CA VAL A 25 6.28 -9.87 3.22
C VAL A 25 7.08 -10.79 2.29
N SER A 26 6.48 -11.18 1.16
CA SER A 26 7.15 -12.03 0.17
C SER A 26 8.36 -11.33 -0.45
N ALA A 27 8.25 -10.04 -0.78
CA ALA A 27 9.36 -9.25 -1.31
C ALA A 27 10.50 -9.13 -0.30
N GLY A 28 10.19 -8.88 0.98
CA GLY A 28 11.18 -8.88 2.06
C GLY A 28 11.91 -10.21 2.17
N TYR A 29 11.19 -11.32 2.14
CA TYR A 29 11.79 -12.65 2.17
C TYR A 29 12.71 -12.91 0.96
N VAL A 30 12.27 -12.53 -0.24
CA VAL A 30 13.09 -12.65 -1.45
C VAL A 30 14.33 -11.77 -1.38
N MET A 31 14.24 -10.55 -0.84
CA MET A 31 15.40 -9.67 -0.63
C MET A 31 16.41 -10.29 0.34
N MET A 32 15.93 -10.89 1.42
CA MET A 32 16.80 -11.61 2.37
C MET A 32 17.53 -12.78 1.71
N LEU A 33 16.80 -13.58 0.91
CA LEU A 33 17.41 -14.68 0.17
C LEU A 33 18.45 -14.19 -0.85
N ALA A 34 18.13 -13.16 -1.61
CA ALA A 34 19.02 -12.57 -2.61
C ALA A 34 20.30 -11.99 -1.97
N TYR A 35 20.16 -11.32 -0.82
CA TYR A 35 21.28 -10.74 -0.09
C TYR A 35 22.27 -11.79 0.39
N ASN A 36 21.79 -12.96 0.81
CA ASN A 36 22.63 -14.07 1.33
C ASN A 36 23.06 -15.07 0.22
N ALA A 37 22.61 -14.88 -1.02
CA ALA A 37 22.92 -15.81 -2.10
C ALA A 37 24.27 -15.53 -2.75
N THR A 38 24.93 -16.59 -3.23
CA THR A 38 26.16 -16.48 -4.04
C THR A 38 25.89 -15.77 -5.38
N ASP A 39 24.72 -16.01 -5.98
CA ASP A 39 24.24 -15.30 -7.16
C ASP A 39 22.86 -14.69 -6.88
N PRO A 40 22.81 -13.39 -6.56
CA PRO A 40 21.55 -12.67 -6.35
C PRO A 40 20.62 -12.62 -7.55
N ASN A 41 21.17 -12.73 -8.79
CA ASN A 41 20.40 -12.57 -10.02
C ASN A 41 19.34 -13.67 -10.21
N GLN A 42 19.51 -14.85 -9.60
CA GLN A 42 18.52 -15.91 -9.64
C GLN A 42 17.15 -15.49 -9.06
N TYR A 43 17.13 -14.50 -8.16
CA TYR A 43 15.91 -13.97 -7.53
C TYR A 43 15.32 -12.76 -8.26
N PHE A 44 16.01 -12.24 -9.29
CA PHE A 44 15.62 -10.99 -9.96
C PHE A 44 14.18 -11.01 -10.51
N TRP A 45 13.82 -12.07 -11.23
CA TRP A 45 12.49 -12.17 -11.84
C TRP A 45 11.37 -12.28 -10.79
N LEU A 46 11.60 -13.03 -9.72
CA LEU A 46 10.63 -13.16 -8.63
C LEU A 46 10.45 -11.83 -7.90
N PHE A 47 11.55 -11.16 -7.60
CA PHE A 47 11.54 -9.83 -7.00
C PHE A 47 10.81 -8.82 -7.88
N MET A 48 11.12 -8.79 -9.17
CA MET A 48 10.48 -7.90 -10.15
C MET A 48 8.97 -8.14 -10.22
N LEU A 49 8.52 -9.40 -10.24
CA LEU A 49 7.11 -9.76 -10.26
C LEU A 49 6.40 -9.24 -9.00
N LEU A 50 6.99 -9.44 -7.82
CA LEU A 50 6.42 -8.95 -6.56
C LEU A 50 6.32 -7.41 -6.54
N PHE A 51 7.30 -6.70 -7.08
CA PHE A 51 7.26 -5.25 -7.21
C PHE A 51 6.19 -4.78 -8.22
N ILE A 52 6.00 -5.48 -9.32
CA ILE A 52 4.89 -5.19 -10.25
C ILE A 52 3.55 -5.37 -9.56
N VAL A 53 3.38 -6.42 -8.75
CA VAL A 53 2.16 -6.63 -7.96
C VAL A 53 1.96 -5.49 -6.96
N LEU A 54 3.00 -5.10 -6.20
CA LEU A 54 2.95 -3.98 -5.27
C LEU A 54 2.60 -2.66 -5.96
N PHE A 55 3.23 -2.38 -7.10
CA PHE A 55 3.00 -1.17 -7.87
C PHE A 55 1.55 -1.10 -8.40
N THR A 56 1.06 -2.21 -8.97
CA THR A 56 -0.31 -2.30 -9.47
C THR A 56 -1.32 -2.17 -8.34
N ALA A 57 -1.10 -2.88 -7.24
CA ALA A 57 -1.96 -2.83 -6.05
C ALA A 57 -1.98 -1.42 -5.46
N SER A 58 -0.84 -0.74 -5.37
CA SER A 58 -0.75 0.65 -4.91
C SER A 58 -1.55 1.60 -5.81
N GLY A 59 -1.48 1.45 -7.13
CA GLY A 59 -2.28 2.24 -8.08
C GLY A 59 -3.78 2.06 -7.89
N ILE A 60 -4.24 0.80 -7.72
CA ILE A 60 -5.65 0.50 -7.45
C ILE A 60 -6.08 1.07 -6.09
N GLY A 61 -5.25 0.90 -5.06
CA GLY A 61 -5.49 1.42 -3.71
C GLY A 61 -5.59 2.95 -3.69
N ASN A 62 -4.71 3.63 -4.41
CA ASN A 62 -4.75 5.08 -4.56
C ASN A 62 -6.07 5.54 -5.21
N GLY A 63 -6.46 4.92 -6.32
CA GLY A 63 -7.71 5.23 -7.02
C GLY A 63 -8.95 4.98 -6.15
N SER A 64 -8.98 3.89 -5.36
CA SER A 64 -10.10 3.58 -4.46
C SER A 64 -10.17 4.54 -3.27
N THR A 65 -9.04 4.98 -2.72
CA THR A 65 -8.97 5.97 -1.65
C THR A 65 -9.48 7.34 -2.12
N PHE A 66 -9.04 7.82 -3.29
CA PHE A 66 -9.53 9.08 -3.85
C PHE A 66 -11.03 9.04 -4.17
N ARG A 67 -11.55 7.89 -4.60
CA ARG A 67 -12.99 7.72 -4.75
C ARG A 67 -13.72 7.86 -3.42
N SER A 68 -13.23 7.20 -2.37
CA SER A 68 -13.84 7.28 -1.03
C SER A 68 -13.86 8.71 -0.50
N ILE A 69 -12.77 9.47 -0.65
CA ILE A 69 -12.73 10.90 -0.31
C ILE A 69 -13.79 11.67 -1.08
N GLY A 70 -13.90 11.38 -2.38
CA GLY A 70 -14.90 11.99 -3.25
C GLY A 70 -16.34 11.72 -2.86
N PHE A 71 -16.60 10.63 -2.14
CA PHE A 71 -17.92 10.25 -1.62
C PHE A 71 -18.20 10.84 -0.23
N ILE A 72 -17.18 10.90 0.63
CA ILE A 72 -17.31 11.31 2.03
C ILE A 72 -17.47 12.82 2.17
N PHE A 73 -16.76 13.59 1.34
CA PHE A 73 -16.66 15.05 1.50
C PHE A 73 -17.50 15.80 0.46
N ASP A 74 -18.15 16.89 0.93
CA ASP A 74 -18.94 17.77 0.10
C ASP A 74 -18.08 18.49 -0.97
N ALA A 75 -18.72 18.90 -2.05
CA ALA A 75 -18.07 19.51 -3.22
C ALA A 75 -17.17 20.70 -2.87
N GLN A 76 -17.52 21.48 -1.83
CA GLN A 76 -16.77 22.68 -1.41
C GLN A 76 -15.39 22.35 -0.78
N ILE A 77 -15.28 21.25 -0.05
CA ILE A 77 -14.06 20.86 0.68
C ILE A 77 -13.32 19.68 0.05
N LYS A 78 -13.96 18.95 -0.85
CA LYS A 78 -13.42 17.79 -1.55
C LYS A 78 -12.09 18.07 -2.25
N GLY A 79 -11.98 19.17 -2.97
CA GLY A 79 -10.75 19.58 -3.67
C GLY A 79 -9.57 19.76 -2.73
N PRO A 80 -9.67 20.61 -1.71
CA PRO A 80 -8.63 20.76 -0.68
C PRO A 80 -8.24 19.44 -0.01
N VAL A 81 -9.22 18.59 0.38
CA VAL A 81 -8.93 17.29 1.02
C VAL A 81 -8.16 16.35 0.08
N LEU A 82 -8.56 16.28 -1.19
CA LEU A 82 -7.83 15.50 -2.19
C LEU A 82 -6.40 16.01 -2.38
N GLY A 83 -6.21 17.33 -2.43
CA GLY A 83 -4.88 17.95 -2.54
C GLY A 83 -3.99 17.63 -1.35
N TRP A 84 -4.49 17.74 -0.13
CA TRP A 84 -3.77 17.36 1.09
C TRP A 84 -3.41 15.87 1.12
N THR A 85 -4.36 15.01 0.78
CA THR A 85 -4.12 13.56 0.73
C THR A 85 -3.03 13.22 -0.28
N ALA A 86 -3.08 13.81 -1.48
CA ALA A 86 -2.06 13.61 -2.50
C ALA A 86 -0.68 14.11 -2.05
N ALA A 87 -0.62 15.27 -1.41
CA ALA A 87 0.63 15.83 -0.89
C ALA A 87 1.25 14.92 0.18
N ILE A 88 0.46 14.43 1.15
CA ILE A 88 0.94 13.52 2.19
C ILE A 88 1.39 12.19 1.56
N ALA A 89 0.63 11.63 0.62
CA ALA A 89 1.00 10.40 -0.09
C ALA A 89 2.33 10.57 -0.86
N GLY A 90 2.61 11.76 -1.39
CA GLY A 90 3.85 12.09 -2.08
C GLY A 90 5.10 11.90 -1.23
N TYR A 91 5.03 12.09 0.09
CA TYR A 91 6.16 11.83 0.99
C TYR A 91 6.61 10.36 0.98
N GLY A 92 5.69 9.43 0.72
CA GLY A 92 6.03 8.01 0.59
C GLY A 92 7.04 7.73 -0.51
N SER A 93 6.99 8.47 -1.60
CA SER A 93 7.95 8.35 -2.72
C SER A 93 9.37 8.73 -2.34
N PHE A 94 9.54 9.57 -1.33
CA PHE A 94 10.84 9.95 -0.79
C PHE A 94 11.28 9.01 0.34
N ILE A 95 10.39 8.73 1.29
CA ILE A 95 10.71 7.96 2.50
C ILE A 95 11.03 6.50 2.15
N ALA A 96 10.26 5.86 1.26
CA ALA A 96 10.42 4.44 0.97
C ALA A 96 11.80 4.09 0.36
N PRO A 97 12.33 4.80 -0.67
CA PRO A 97 13.67 4.52 -1.18
C PRO A 97 14.77 4.75 -0.15
N VAL A 98 14.64 5.77 0.72
CA VAL A 98 15.61 6.05 1.79
C VAL A 98 15.63 4.90 2.78
N MET A 99 14.47 4.46 3.26
CA MET A 99 14.38 3.33 4.20
C MET A 99 14.97 2.05 3.61
N ILE A 100 14.64 1.72 2.36
CA ILE A 100 15.19 0.54 1.68
C ILE A 100 16.72 0.67 1.54
N GLY A 101 17.19 1.83 1.09
CA GLY A 101 18.64 2.07 0.91
C GLY A 101 19.44 1.96 2.21
N ASP A 102 18.91 2.47 3.31
CA ASP A 102 19.58 2.41 4.62
C ASP A 102 19.59 0.98 5.16
N GLN A 103 18.52 0.20 4.97
CA GLN A 103 18.47 -1.19 5.38
C GLN A 103 19.41 -2.08 4.53
N ILE A 104 19.55 -1.79 3.23
CA ILE A 104 20.53 -2.49 2.38
C ILE A 104 21.96 -2.24 2.91
N LYS A 105 22.28 -0.98 3.25
CA LYS A 105 23.61 -0.64 3.84
C LYS A 105 23.83 -1.30 5.19
N ALA A 106 22.78 -1.46 5.99
CA ALA A 106 22.84 -2.12 7.28
C ALA A 106 22.92 -3.66 7.18
N GLY A 107 22.77 -4.24 5.98
CA GLY A 107 22.80 -5.69 5.78
C GLY A 107 21.49 -6.42 6.13
N THR A 108 20.39 -5.67 6.27
CA THR A 108 19.07 -6.17 6.65
C THR A 108 17.97 -5.64 5.72
N PRO A 109 18.08 -5.87 4.39
CA PRO A 109 17.20 -5.26 3.39
C PRO A 109 15.71 -5.62 3.58
N GLU A 110 15.43 -6.79 4.16
CA GLU A 110 14.08 -7.29 4.42
C GLU A 110 13.31 -6.45 5.46
N ILE A 111 14.00 -5.79 6.39
CA ILE A 111 13.36 -5.04 7.49
C ILE A 111 12.51 -3.89 6.95
N ALA A 112 12.95 -3.21 5.89
CA ALA A 112 12.17 -2.15 5.27
C ALA A 112 10.82 -2.68 4.74
N MET A 113 10.84 -3.83 4.05
CA MET A 113 9.64 -4.45 3.48
C MET A 113 8.68 -4.97 4.57
N TYR A 114 9.21 -5.53 5.66
CA TYR A 114 8.41 -5.92 6.81
C TYR A 114 7.82 -4.71 7.53
N GLY A 115 8.54 -3.59 7.60
CA GLY A 115 8.03 -2.32 8.09
C GLY A 115 6.84 -1.80 7.27
N PHE A 116 6.93 -1.87 5.94
CA PHE A 116 5.80 -1.54 5.06
C PHE A 116 4.63 -2.50 5.24
N ALA A 117 4.87 -3.81 5.37
CA ALA A 117 3.81 -4.77 5.66
C ALA A 117 3.09 -4.45 6.97
N ALA A 118 3.82 -4.12 8.03
CA ALA A 118 3.23 -3.70 9.31
C ALA A 118 2.38 -2.42 9.16
N PHE A 119 2.87 -1.43 8.40
CA PHE A 119 2.11 -0.23 8.07
C PHE A 119 0.80 -0.56 7.33
N TYR A 120 0.84 -1.45 6.34
CA TYR A 120 -0.37 -1.87 5.63
C TYR A 120 -1.36 -2.60 6.54
N VAL A 121 -0.89 -3.39 7.51
CA VAL A 121 -1.78 -4.02 8.52
C VAL A 121 -2.48 -2.94 9.36
N ILE A 122 -1.79 -1.89 9.76
CA ILE A 122 -2.40 -0.75 10.47
C ILE A 122 -3.47 -0.10 9.58
N CYS A 123 -3.18 0.12 8.31
CA CYS A 123 -4.15 0.65 7.34
C CYS A 123 -5.39 -0.25 7.20
N LEU A 124 -5.22 -1.59 7.18
CA LEU A 124 -6.32 -2.55 7.16
C LEU A 124 -7.24 -2.40 8.37
N VAL A 125 -6.65 -2.31 9.57
CA VAL A 125 -7.41 -2.16 10.81
C VAL A 125 -8.20 -0.85 10.80
N ILE A 126 -7.56 0.25 10.41
CA ILE A 126 -8.21 1.58 10.34
C ILE A 126 -9.35 1.55 9.32
N ASN A 127 -9.11 1.06 8.11
CA ASN A 127 -10.13 1.01 7.05
C ASN A 127 -11.32 0.15 7.47
N TRP A 128 -11.08 -1.03 8.04
CA TRP A 128 -12.13 -1.90 8.53
C TRP A 128 -12.93 -1.23 9.66
N TRP A 129 -12.24 -0.61 10.62
CA TRP A 129 -12.88 0.00 11.77
C TRP A 129 -13.81 1.15 11.40
N PHE A 130 -13.39 2.02 10.51
CA PHE A 130 -14.16 3.20 10.16
C PHE A 130 -15.20 3.00 9.08
N TYR A 131 -14.98 2.05 8.14
CA TYR A 131 -15.80 1.94 6.93
C TYR A 131 -16.45 0.58 6.68
N LEU A 132 -15.93 -0.51 7.24
CA LEU A 132 -16.41 -1.86 6.91
C LEU A 132 -17.10 -2.59 8.05
N ARG A 133 -16.90 -2.20 9.30
CA ARG A 133 -17.62 -2.80 10.43
C ARG A 133 -19.12 -2.54 10.37
N LYS A 134 -19.94 -3.38 11.00
CA LYS A 134 -21.42 -3.31 10.97
C LYS A 134 -21.99 -1.94 11.40
N ASN A 135 -21.35 -1.26 12.34
CA ASN A 135 -21.77 0.03 12.92
C ASN A 135 -20.92 1.20 12.41
N ALA A 136 -20.31 1.10 11.23
CA ALA A 136 -19.58 2.21 10.63
C ALA A 136 -20.52 3.36 10.29
N SER A 137 -20.12 4.59 10.59
CA SER A 137 -20.90 5.81 10.32
C SER A 137 -21.09 6.03 8.82
N ILE A 138 -20.09 5.71 8.03
CA ILE A 138 -20.12 5.74 6.57
C ILE A 138 -19.71 4.35 6.09
N LYS A 139 -20.65 3.63 5.45
CA LYS A 139 -20.39 2.26 5.00
C LYS A 139 -19.90 2.23 3.58
N ASN A 140 -18.68 1.71 3.42
CA ASN A 140 -18.08 1.39 2.13
C ASN A 140 -18.21 2.51 1.09
N PRO A 141 -17.71 3.72 1.42
CA PRO A 141 -17.79 4.88 0.55
C PRO A 141 -17.08 4.67 -0.79
#